data_1e0a81d536f9608e635fb397ff362a2a
#
_entry.id   1e0a81d536f9608e635fb397ff362a2a
#
_cell.length_a   1.000
_cell.length_b   1.000
_cell.length_c   1.000
_cell.angle_alpha   90.00
_cell.angle_beta   90.00
_cell.angle_gamma   90.00
#
_symmetry.space_group_name_H-M   'P 1'
#
loop_
_entity.id
_entity.type
_entity.pdbx_description
1 polymer ?
#
loop_
_entity_poly.entity_id
_entity_poly.type
_entity_poly.pdbx_seq_one_letter_code
_entity_poly.pdbx_strand_id
1 'polypeptide(L)'
;MPQQETWTVKRILDWTCGFLERHGDEHPRRSTEWLLNDATGLSQVEIYVNFDRPLSPEELDRMRAGVKRRAAGEPLQYVTGETAFRHIVLRCEKGVLIPRPETEVLVDAALEGIDAAAASAGGPVRALEIGTGTGCISLSLAYERPGTRVTATDLSSAAIDLATRNRDALHLADAVDIVQTDLAADVDPTLMGTFSVLVSNPPYIPTDVLAREVPAEVKDHEPELALDGGADGLDVFRRILELAPRALCPGGMMALELFEGHLGQAAELTRAQGGWARVEVREDLTHRPRILVAVREGQLPTFSPVIAEKIVRVDPNDPDPAVIRRAAEVARSGGVLVVPTDSVYGLACAATAENPAHRKIFSIKRRELSQTLPWFVSREGGLERWGADVPDYAHELVRRFWPGALTLVVRAAADVPPEYVQPGVLGPDGLREPGTIALRAPGSDFIEALLAELGEPLAQTSANLHGHPAATSAAELAPQIKAEADLVVDGGPASLAVPSTIVDCTGPTPRILREGAIPAADIL
;
A
#
# COMPACT_ATOMS: atom_id res chain seq x y z
N MET A 1 -46.22 2.49 30.35
CA MET A 1 -45.00 1.70 30.17
C MET A 1 -43.82 2.67 30.14
N PRO A 2 -42.74 2.50 30.88
CA PRO A 2 -41.60 3.39 30.74
C PRO A 2 -41.12 3.32 29.29
N GLN A 3 -40.94 4.48 28.63
CA GLN A 3 -40.35 4.58 27.32
C GLN A 3 -39.00 3.89 27.41
N GLN A 4 -38.80 2.83 26.63
CA GLN A 4 -37.49 2.17 26.50
C GLN A 4 -36.58 3.20 25.88
N GLU A 5 -35.64 3.73 26.69
CA GLU A 5 -34.74 4.79 26.24
C GLU A 5 -33.91 4.28 25.07
N THR A 6 -34.07 4.90 23.91
CA THR A 6 -33.32 4.54 22.69
C THR A 6 -31.85 4.87 22.84
N TRP A 7 -30.98 3.91 22.61
CA TRP A 7 -29.54 4.09 22.56
C TRP A 7 -29.12 4.58 21.17
N THR A 8 -28.79 5.87 21.07
CA THR A 8 -28.26 6.48 19.85
C THR A 8 -26.74 6.45 19.86
N VAL A 9 -26.11 6.67 18.68
CA VAL A 9 -24.64 6.76 18.52
C VAL A 9 -24.05 7.75 19.52
N LYS A 10 -24.63 8.96 19.65
CA LYS A 10 -24.15 9.97 20.62
C LYS A 10 -24.24 9.46 22.05
N ARG A 11 -25.36 8.87 22.43
CA ARG A 11 -25.58 8.43 23.80
C ARG A 11 -24.64 7.29 24.19
N ILE A 12 -24.41 6.31 23.30
CA ILE A 12 -23.46 5.22 23.57
C ILE A 12 -22.03 5.73 23.62
N LEU A 13 -21.67 6.70 22.75
CA LEU A 13 -20.39 7.35 22.72
C LEU A 13 -20.07 8.04 24.06
N ASP A 14 -20.99 8.90 24.53
CA ASP A 14 -20.81 9.68 25.77
C ASP A 14 -20.78 8.75 27.01
N TRP A 15 -21.68 7.77 27.06
CA TRP A 15 -21.74 6.81 28.16
C TRP A 15 -20.48 5.93 28.25
N THR A 16 -20.06 5.37 27.11
CA THR A 16 -18.91 4.45 27.05
C THR A 16 -17.62 5.19 27.36
N CYS A 17 -17.43 6.42 26.83
CA CYS A 17 -16.29 7.25 27.14
C CYS A 17 -16.17 7.48 28.65
N GLY A 18 -17.24 7.93 29.31
CA GLY A 18 -17.21 8.13 30.77
C GLY A 18 -17.11 6.83 31.57
N PHE A 19 -17.54 5.70 31.02
CA PHE A 19 -17.37 4.39 31.65
C PHE A 19 -15.91 3.93 31.61
N LEU A 20 -15.28 3.97 30.43
CA LEU A 20 -13.88 3.55 30.24
C LEU A 20 -12.90 4.46 31.00
N GLU A 21 -13.15 5.79 31.06
CA GLU A 21 -12.38 6.73 31.85
C GLU A 21 -12.33 6.34 33.34
N ARG A 22 -13.48 5.96 33.92
CA ARG A 22 -13.55 5.49 35.31
C ARG A 22 -12.89 4.13 35.54
N HIS A 23 -12.62 3.37 34.47
CA HIS A 23 -11.91 2.09 34.53
C HIS A 23 -10.43 2.20 34.12
N GLY A 24 -9.90 3.44 34.01
CA GLY A 24 -8.48 3.69 33.82
C GLY A 24 -8.00 3.65 32.36
N ASP A 25 -8.90 3.71 31.38
CA ASP A 25 -8.49 3.84 29.98
C ASP A 25 -7.86 5.24 29.78
N GLU A 26 -6.62 5.28 29.30
CA GLU A 26 -5.88 6.53 29.10
C GLU A 26 -6.43 7.36 27.93
N HIS A 27 -7.13 6.70 26.96
CA HIS A 27 -7.68 7.32 25.77
C HIS A 27 -9.15 6.92 25.53
N PRO A 28 -10.06 7.15 26.49
CA PRO A 28 -11.40 6.58 26.51
C PRO A 28 -12.24 7.02 25.31
N ARG A 29 -12.03 8.22 24.79
CA ARG A 29 -12.71 8.72 23.58
C ARG A 29 -12.32 7.91 22.35
N ARG A 30 -11.03 7.74 22.15
CA ARG A 30 -10.48 6.96 21.02
C ARG A 30 -10.93 5.49 21.10
N SER A 31 -10.82 4.89 22.28
CA SER A 31 -11.28 3.52 22.52
C SER A 31 -12.76 3.35 22.17
N THR A 32 -13.60 4.31 22.58
CA THR A 32 -15.04 4.26 22.29
C THR A 32 -15.35 4.40 20.80
N GLU A 33 -14.67 5.28 20.09
CA GLU A 33 -14.85 5.47 18.64
C GLU A 33 -14.47 4.20 17.86
N TRP A 34 -13.41 3.53 18.25
CA TRP A 34 -13.00 2.26 17.63
C TRP A 34 -13.99 1.13 17.92
N LEU A 35 -14.49 1.02 19.16
CA LEU A 35 -15.53 0.06 19.51
C LEU A 35 -16.83 0.32 18.77
N LEU A 36 -17.19 1.60 18.56
CA LEU A 36 -18.35 1.96 17.74
C LEU A 36 -18.17 1.61 16.27
N ASN A 37 -16.98 1.87 15.71
CA ASN A 37 -16.65 1.47 14.35
C ASN A 37 -16.78 -0.04 14.18
N ASP A 38 -16.16 -0.82 15.06
CA ASP A 38 -16.24 -2.31 15.05
C ASP A 38 -17.68 -2.80 15.17
N ALA A 39 -18.48 -2.21 16.07
CA ALA A 39 -19.85 -2.63 16.30
C ALA A 39 -20.81 -2.26 15.17
N THR A 40 -20.63 -1.12 14.52
CA THR A 40 -21.61 -0.51 13.60
C THR A 40 -21.14 -0.44 12.15
N GLY A 41 -19.84 -0.58 11.89
CA GLY A 41 -19.21 -0.32 10.58
C GLY A 41 -19.16 1.16 10.18
N LEU A 42 -19.54 2.10 11.09
CA LEU A 42 -19.45 3.53 10.82
C LEU A 42 -18.00 3.99 10.91
N SER A 43 -17.52 4.70 9.90
CA SER A 43 -16.22 5.40 9.96
C SER A 43 -16.22 6.48 11.04
N GLN A 44 -15.05 6.95 11.42
CA GLN A 44 -14.92 7.99 12.43
C GLN A 44 -15.73 9.26 12.09
N VAL A 45 -15.74 9.66 10.82
CA VAL A 45 -16.56 10.80 10.36
C VAL A 45 -18.06 10.50 10.45
N GLU A 46 -18.47 9.29 10.04
CA GLU A 46 -19.87 8.88 10.07
C GLU A 46 -20.43 8.77 11.48
N ILE A 47 -19.62 8.41 12.49
CA ILE A 47 -20.03 8.45 13.90
C ILE A 47 -20.50 9.86 14.27
N TYR A 48 -19.79 10.91 13.82
CA TYR A 48 -20.13 12.30 14.16
C TYR A 48 -21.30 12.87 13.39
N VAL A 49 -21.55 12.42 12.16
CA VAL A 49 -22.70 12.90 11.36
C VAL A 49 -23.98 12.10 11.63
N ASN A 50 -23.88 10.94 12.30
CA ASN A 50 -25.02 10.07 12.61
C ASN A 50 -25.34 10.00 14.12
N PHE A 51 -25.13 11.08 14.87
CA PHE A 51 -25.33 11.12 16.33
C PHE A 51 -26.72 10.65 16.79
N ASP A 52 -27.77 10.94 16.03
CA ASP A 52 -29.15 10.59 16.37
C ASP A 52 -29.56 9.18 15.87
N ARG A 53 -28.68 8.49 15.12
CA ARG A 53 -28.93 7.13 14.64
C ARG A 53 -29.06 6.17 15.83
N PRO A 54 -30.18 5.43 15.95
CA PRO A 54 -30.30 4.39 16.96
C PRO A 54 -29.42 3.18 16.60
N LEU A 55 -28.84 2.53 17.62
CA LEU A 55 -28.14 1.27 17.45
C LEU A 55 -29.13 0.10 17.44
N SER A 56 -28.86 -0.90 16.61
CA SER A 56 -29.59 -2.15 16.61
C SER A 56 -29.29 -2.98 17.87
N PRO A 57 -30.13 -3.97 18.25
CA PRO A 57 -29.82 -4.88 19.35
C PRO A 57 -28.47 -5.58 19.17
N GLU A 58 -28.13 -6.00 17.95
CA GLU A 58 -26.89 -6.69 17.62
C GLU A 58 -25.66 -5.77 17.76
N GLU A 59 -25.81 -4.49 17.36
CA GLU A 59 -24.76 -3.47 17.54
C GLU A 59 -24.54 -3.18 19.03
N LEU A 60 -25.62 -3.09 19.81
CA LEU A 60 -25.55 -2.90 21.26
C LEU A 60 -24.88 -4.08 21.97
N ASP A 61 -25.15 -5.31 21.54
CA ASP A 61 -24.53 -6.50 22.13
C ASP A 61 -23.03 -6.55 21.80
N ARG A 62 -22.62 -6.21 20.58
CA ARG A 62 -21.20 -6.06 20.22
C ARG A 62 -20.53 -4.96 21.06
N MET A 63 -21.14 -3.79 21.16
CA MET A 63 -20.63 -2.73 22.03
C MET A 63 -20.45 -3.17 23.47
N ARG A 64 -21.43 -3.85 24.08
CA ARG A 64 -21.34 -4.35 25.47
C ARG A 64 -20.19 -5.34 25.63
N ALA A 65 -20.01 -6.24 24.66
CA ALA A 65 -18.92 -7.22 24.68
C ALA A 65 -17.56 -6.52 24.60
N GLY A 66 -17.39 -5.59 23.67
CA GLY A 66 -16.15 -4.83 23.48
C GLY A 66 -15.81 -3.96 24.69
N VAL A 67 -16.79 -3.21 25.20
CA VAL A 67 -16.61 -2.36 26.41
C VAL A 67 -16.22 -3.19 27.63
N LYS A 68 -16.82 -4.37 27.82
CA LYS A 68 -16.47 -5.28 28.93
C LYS A 68 -15.02 -5.77 28.85
N ARG A 69 -14.57 -6.14 27.65
CA ARG A 69 -13.18 -6.59 27.42
C ARG A 69 -12.20 -5.46 27.64
N ARG A 70 -12.46 -4.28 27.06
CA ARG A 70 -11.59 -3.10 27.21
C ARG A 70 -11.51 -2.62 28.66
N ALA A 71 -12.62 -2.58 29.39
CA ALA A 71 -12.65 -2.23 30.80
C ALA A 71 -11.92 -3.24 31.72
N ALA A 72 -11.71 -4.46 31.24
CA ALA A 72 -10.89 -5.47 31.91
C ALA A 72 -9.39 -5.33 31.59
N GLY A 73 -8.96 -4.29 30.87
CA GLY A 73 -7.58 -4.02 30.50
C GLY A 73 -7.10 -4.69 29.22
N GLU A 74 -7.98 -5.36 28.47
CA GLU A 74 -7.59 -5.99 27.19
C GLU A 74 -7.25 -4.91 26.15
N PRO A 75 -6.11 -5.03 25.42
CA PRO A 75 -5.73 -4.09 24.36
C PRO A 75 -6.85 -3.91 23.34
N LEU A 76 -7.05 -2.66 22.91
CA LEU A 76 -8.13 -2.32 21.98
C LEU A 76 -8.05 -3.12 20.68
N GLN A 77 -6.85 -3.31 20.14
CA GLN A 77 -6.61 -4.05 18.91
C GLN A 77 -6.98 -5.54 19.02
N TYR A 78 -6.85 -6.13 20.22
CA TYR A 78 -7.34 -7.49 20.44
C TYR A 78 -8.86 -7.53 20.60
N VAL A 79 -9.46 -6.46 21.13
CA VAL A 79 -10.92 -6.35 21.27
C VAL A 79 -11.59 -6.23 19.91
N THR A 80 -11.08 -5.34 19.04
CA THR A 80 -11.61 -5.09 17.68
C THR A 80 -11.11 -6.11 16.66
N GLY A 81 -10.02 -6.82 16.95
CA GLY A 81 -9.44 -7.83 16.07
C GLY A 81 -8.59 -7.28 14.94
N GLU A 82 -8.36 -5.97 14.87
CA GLU A 82 -7.57 -5.34 13.80
C GLU A 82 -6.82 -4.10 14.23
N THR A 83 -5.83 -3.70 13.46
CA THR A 83 -5.11 -2.43 13.57
C THR A 83 -4.68 -1.91 12.20
N ALA A 84 -4.68 -0.59 12.04
CA ALA A 84 -4.02 0.05 10.91
C ALA A 84 -2.51 0.15 11.18
N PHE A 85 -1.70 -0.14 10.16
CA PHE A 85 -0.26 0.06 10.19
C PHE A 85 0.18 0.55 8.81
N ARG A 86 0.77 1.75 8.75
CA ARG A 86 1.13 2.42 7.50
C ARG A 86 -0.06 2.46 6.50
N HIS A 87 0.04 1.73 5.41
CA HIS A 87 -0.94 1.71 4.33
C HIS A 87 -1.82 0.44 4.32
N ILE A 88 -1.73 -0.40 5.34
CA ILE A 88 -2.44 -1.67 5.42
C ILE A 88 -3.23 -1.79 6.72
N VAL A 89 -4.28 -2.59 6.69
CA VAL A 89 -5.03 -3.01 7.89
C VAL A 89 -4.72 -4.48 8.14
N LEU A 90 -4.36 -4.79 9.37
CA LEU A 90 -3.92 -6.12 9.79
C LEU A 90 -4.84 -6.66 10.87
N ARG A 91 -5.11 -7.94 10.83
CA ARG A 91 -5.72 -8.66 11.95
C ARG A 91 -4.75 -8.71 13.12
N CYS A 92 -5.29 -8.53 14.31
CA CYS A 92 -4.59 -8.63 15.58
C CYS A 92 -5.27 -9.66 16.47
N GLU A 93 -4.50 -10.59 17.02
CA GLU A 93 -5.02 -11.66 17.87
C GLU A 93 -4.10 -11.87 19.07
N LYS A 94 -4.70 -12.28 20.19
CA LYS A 94 -3.96 -12.61 21.41
C LYS A 94 -2.88 -13.67 21.12
N GLY A 95 -1.67 -13.44 21.64
CA GLY A 95 -0.52 -14.33 21.42
C GLY A 95 0.44 -13.85 20.34
N VAL A 96 0.14 -12.74 19.67
CA VAL A 96 1.04 -12.07 18.70
C VAL A 96 1.16 -10.60 19.05
N LEU A 97 2.37 -10.05 19.02
CA LEU A 97 2.65 -8.63 19.34
C LEU A 97 1.79 -7.68 18.48
N ILE A 98 1.20 -6.69 19.12
CA ILE A 98 0.46 -5.62 18.42
C ILE A 98 1.48 -4.70 17.73
N PRO A 99 1.31 -4.38 16.42
CA PRO A 99 2.17 -3.42 15.72
C PRO A 99 2.25 -2.07 16.45
N ARG A 100 3.45 -1.51 16.56
CA ARG A 100 3.69 -0.23 17.22
C ARG A 100 3.90 0.89 16.18
N PRO A 101 3.42 2.11 16.44
CA PRO A 101 3.66 3.24 15.53
C PRO A 101 5.15 3.52 15.29
N GLU A 102 6.01 3.29 16.28
CA GLU A 102 7.46 3.47 16.19
C GLU A 102 8.09 2.54 15.14
N THR A 103 7.53 1.35 14.96
CA THR A 103 7.98 0.37 13.96
C THR A 103 7.78 0.86 12.52
N GLU A 104 6.91 1.87 12.28
CA GLU A 104 6.77 2.48 10.95
C GLU A 104 8.06 3.15 10.48
N VAL A 105 8.86 3.71 11.39
CA VAL A 105 10.18 4.29 11.09
C VAL A 105 11.20 3.22 10.69
N LEU A 106 11.11 2.02 11.28
CA LEU A 106 11.90 0.87 10.86
C LEU A 106 11.58 0.46 9.42
N VAL A 107 10.29 0.45 9.06
CA VAL A 107 9.87 0.17 7.67
C VAL A 107 10.43 1.23 6.71
N ASP A 108 10.40 2.53 7.07
CA ASP A 108 11.00 3.58 6.24
C ASP A 108 12.50 3.33 6.00
N ALA A 109 13.25 2.98 7.04
CA ALA A 109 14.66 2.63 6.90
C ALA A 109 14.87 1.41 5.98
N ALA A 110 14.03 0.38 6.10
CA ALA A 110 14.11 -0.81 5.25
C ALA A 110 13.76 -0.49 3.78
N LEU A 111 12.75 0.37 3.55
CA LEU A 111 12.37 0.83 2.21
C LEU A 111 13.49 1.62 1.53
N GLU A 112 14.25 2.47 2.27
CA GLU A 112 15.44 3.13 1.73
C GLU A 112 16.48 2.12 1.23
N GLY A 113 16.70 1.03 1.98
CA GLY A 113 17.59 -0.06 1.56
C GLY A 113 17.08 -0.80 0.33
N ILE A 114 15.79 -1.05 0.23
CA ILE A 114 15.14 -1.65 -0.94
C ILE A 114 15.30 -0.72 -2.15
N ASP A 115 15.05 0.57 -1.99
CA ASP A 115 15.16 1.56 -3.07
C ASP A 115 16.61 1.68 -3.57
N ALA A 116 17.60 1.67 -2.66
CA ALA A 116 19.02 1.67 -3.02
C ALA A 116 19.41 0.39 -3.79
N ALA A 117 18.89 -0.76 -3.36
CA ALA A 117 19.13 -2.03 -4.04
C ALA A 117 18.44 -2.07 -5.41
N ALA A 118 17.21 -1.60 -5.52
CA ALA A 118 16.47 -1.53 -6.78
C ALA A 118 17.16 -0.61 -7.80
N ALA A 119 17.73 0.49 -7.35
CA ALA A 119 18.52 1.40 -8.21
C ALA A 119 19.81 0.77 -8.74
N SER A 120 20.38 -0.21 -8.04
CA SER A 120 21.62 -0.90 -8.40
C SER A 120 21.38 -2.22 -9.14
N ALA A 121 20.25 -2.88 -8.88
CA ALA A 121 19.95 -4.23 -9.35
C ALA A 121 19.00 -4.22 -10.55
N GLY A 122 19.32 -4.97 -11.59
CA GLY A 122 18.39 -5.29 -12.69
C GLY A 122 17.51 -6.53 -12.40
N GLY A 123 17.27 -6.86 -11.12
CA GLY A 123 16.52 -8.04 -10.70
C GLY A 123 15.68 -7.79 -9.44
N PRO A 124 14.87 -8.76 -9.00
CA PRO A 124 14.02 -8.59 -7.83
C PRO A 124 14.87 -8.35 -6.57
N VAL A 125 14.53 -7.29 -5.83
CA VAL A 125 15.13 -7.01 -4.52
C VAL A 125 14.58 -8.03 -3.52
N ARG A 126 15.50 -8.59 -2.70
CA ARG A 126 15.13 -9.54 -1.65
C ARG A 126 15.31 -8.92 -0.27
N ALA A 127 14.31 -9.09 0.58
CA ALA A 127 14.38 -8.71 1.99
C ALA A 127 14.14 -9.93 2.89
N LEU A 128 14.81 -9.96 4.03
CA LEU A 128 14.63 -10.94 5.09
C LEU A 128 14.10 -10.23 6.34
N GLU A 129 12.94 -10.62 6.82
CA GLU A 129 12.42 -10.21 8.12
C GLU A 129 12.59 -11.32 9.15
N ILE A 130 13.11 -10.97 10.33
CA ILE A 130 13.23 -11.86 11.49
C ILE A 130 12.23 -11.42 12.56
N GLY A 131 11.37 -12.34 13.03
CA GLY A 131 10.33 -12.04 14.01
C GLY A 131 9.17 -11.27 13.39
N THR A 132 8.46 -11.90 12.44
CA THR A 132 7.43 -11.21 11.64
C THR A 132 6.17 -10.82 12.41
N GLY A 133 5.84 -11.53 13.50
CA GLY A 133 4.66 -11.23 14.31
C GLY A 133 3.36 -11.25 13.47
N THR A 134 2.68 -10.11 13.37
CA THR A 134 1.48 -9.95 12.53
C THR A 134 1.79 -9.89 11.03
N GLY A 135 3.06 -9.82 10.63
CA GLY A 135 3.48 -9.53 9.27
C GLY A 135 3.56 -8.03 8.94
N CYS A 136 3.46 -7.15 9.93
CA CYS A 136 3.33 -5.70 9.68
C CYS A 136 4.49 -5.13 8.88
N ILE A 137 5.73 -5.57 9.09
CA ILE A 137 6.91 -5.10 8.35
C ILE A 137 6.95 -5.74 6.96
N SER A 138 7.01 -7.07 6.87
CA SER A 138 7.12 -7.80 5.59
C SER A 138 6.01 -7.44 4.60
N LEU A 139 4.77 -7.36 5.10
CA LEU A 139 3.62 -7.04 4.26
C LEU A 139 3.63 -5.58 3.81
N SER A 140 4.06 -4.64 4.68
CA SER A 140 4.26 -3.25 4.26
C SER A 140 5.35 -3.10 3.21
N LEU A 141 6.49 -3.79 3.36
CA LEU A 141 7.57 -3.76 2.38
C LEU A 141 7.10 -4.24 1.00
N ALA A 142 6.41 -5.39 0.96
CA ALA A 142 5.90 -5.96 -0.28
C ALA A 142 4.76 -5.11 -0.89
N TYR A 143 3.91 -4.53 -0.03
CA TYR A 143 2.80 -3.68 -0.44
C TYR A 143 3.28 -2.35 -1.04
N GLU A 144 4.24 -1.70 -0.37
CA GLU A 144 4.75 -0.38 -0.76
C GLU A 144 5.82 -0.43 -1.85
N ARG A 145 6.49 -1.58 -2.04
CA ARG A 145 7.47 -1.80 -3.12
C ARG A 145 7.16 -3.09 -3.89
N PRO A 146 6.12 -3.04 -4.75
CA PRO A 146 5.81 -4.16 -5.63
C PRO A 146 7.04 -4.60 -6.43
N GLY A 147 7.28 -5.92 -6.48
CA GLY A 147 8.49 -6.51 -7.06
C GLY A 147 9.57 -6.86 -6.04
N THR A 148 9.44 -6.42 -4.77
CA THR A 148 10.26 -6.93 -3.67
C THR A 148 9.80 -8.33 -3.29
N ARG A 149 10.75 -9.26 -3.10
CA ARG A 149 10.51 -10.60 -2.55
C ARG A 149 10.92 -10.60 -1.10
N VAL A 150 9.98 -10.85 -0.20
CA VAL A 150 10.25 -10.85 1.23
C VAL A 150 10.16 -12.28 1.77
N THR A 151 11.21 -12.71 2.47
CA THR A 151 11.16 -13.91 3.31
C THR A 151 10.96 -13.44 4.75
N ALA A 152 9.83 -13.79 5.35
CA ALA A 152 9.47 -13.42 6.71
C ALA A 152 9.53 -14.64 7.61
N THR A 153 10.20 -14.54 8.74
CA THR A 153 10.40 -15.67 9.65
C THR A 153 9.89 -15.37 11.06
N ASP A 154 9.41 -16.39 11.76
CA ASP A 154 9.07 -16.31 13.17
C ASP A 154 9.24 -17.68 13.83
N LEU A 155 9.54 -17.67 15.13
CA LEU A 155 9.61 -18.88 15.95
C LEU A 155 8.21 -19.34 16.36
N SER A 156 7.28 -18.40 16.57
CA SER A 156 5.92 -18.62 17.04
C SER A 156 4.99 -19.11 15.93
N SER A 157 4.41 -20.29 16.09
CA SER A 157 3.39 -20.79 15.16
C SER A 157 2.16 -19.87 15.10
N ALA A 158 1.77 -19.22 16.22
CA ALA A 158 0.66 -18.27 16.25
C ALA A 158 0.96 -17.03 15.39
N ALA A 159 2.20 -16.54 15.39
CA ALA A 159 2.64 -15.44 14.53
C ALA A 159 2.61 -15.86 13.05
N ILE A 160 3.12 -17.04 12.73
CA ILE A 160 3.10 -17.60 11.36
C ILE A 160 1.67 -17.72 10.83
N ASP A 161 0.77 -18.27 11.62
CA ASP A 161 -0.65 -18.43 11.23
C ASP A 161 -1.34 -17.08 11.01
N LEU A 162 -1.08 -16.09 11.87
CA LEU A 162 -1.67 -14.77 11.76
C LEU A 162 -1.08 -13.98 10.58
N ALA A 163 0.25 -13.97 10.44
CA ALA A 163 0.92 -13.32 9.31
C ALA A 163 0.47 -13.92 7.97
N THR A 164 0.29 -15.24 7.89
CA THR A 164 -0.23 -15.92 6.69
C THR A 164 -1.64 -15.44 6.35
N ARG A 165 -2.54 -15.36 7.33
CA ARG A 165 -3.91 -14.84 7.09
C ARG A 165 -3.90 -13.36 6.68
N ASN A 166 -3.02 -12.54 7.24
CA ASN A 166 -2.85 -11.14 6.86
C ASN A 166 -2.29 -11.03 5.43
N ARG A 167 -1.28 -11.83 5.09
CA ARG A 167 -0.71 -11.91 3.74
C ARG A 167 -1.76 -12.25 2.69
N ASP A 168 -2.55 -13.29 2.96
CA ASP A 168 -3.57 -13.79 2.03
C ASP A 168 -4.71 -12.77 1.87
N ALA A 169 -5.12 -12.10 2.96
CA ALA A 169 -6.12 -11.02 2.92
C ALA A 169 -5.65 -9.79 2.10
N LEU A 170 -4.33 -9.54 2.07
CA LEU A 170 -3.72 -8.46 1.27
C LEU A 170 -3.30 -8.93 -0.14
N HIS A 171 -3.56 -10.19 -0.51
CA HIS A 171 -3.17 -10.79 -1.79
C HIS A 171 -1.65 -10.67 -2.09
N LEU A 172 -0.82 -10.90 -1.08
CA LEU A 172 0.65 -10.81 -1.17
C LEU A 172 1.36 -12.17 -1.17
N ALA A 173 0.63 -13.28 -1.41
CA ALA A 173 1.19 -14.63 -1.37
C ALA A 173 2.36 -14.84 -2.36
N ASP A 174 2.33 -14.18 -3.51
CA ASP A 174 3.42 -14.25 -4.49
C ASP A 174 4.64 -13.41 -4.13
N ALA A 175 4.52 -12.48 -3.17
CA ALA A 175 5.58 -11.55 -2.80
C ALA A 175 6.21 -11.86 -1.45
N VAL A 176 5.50 -12.54 -0.55
CA VAL A 176 5.94 -12.79 0.83
C VAL A 176 5.88 -14.28 1.14
N ASP A 177 7.05 -14.88 1.36
CA ASP A 177 7.19 -16.23 1.88
C ASP A 177 7.29 -16.18 3.42
N ILE A 178 6.45 -16.94 4.11
CA ILE A 178 6.41 -16.99 5.57
C ILE A 178 6.91 -18.35 6.04
N VAL A 179 7.94 -18.36 6.87
CA VAL A 179 8.65 -19.58 7.31
C VAL A 179 8.72 -19.64 8.83
N GLN A 180 8.20 -20.72 9.43
CA GLN A 180 8.39 -20.97 10.85
C GLN A 180 9.78 -21.51 11.12
N THR A 181 10.64 -20.71 11.76
CA THR A 181 12.02 -21.09 12.04
C THR A 181 12.65 -20.22 13.12
N ASP A 182 13.73 -20.70 13.71
CA ASP A 182 14.57 -19.90 14.60
C ASP A 182 15.54 -19.05 13.77
N LEU A 183 15.32 -17.74 13.79
CA LEU A 183 15.95 -16.74 12.93
C LEU A 183 15.80 -17.10 11.43
N ALA A 184 16.78 -17.70 10.83
CA ALA A 184 16.80 -18.10 9.41
C ALA A 184 17.32 -19.54 9.21
N ALA A 185 17.19 -20.42 10.21
CA ALA A 185 17.77 -21.76 10.16
C ALA A 185 17.21 -22.63 9.03
N ASP A 186 15.90 -22.49 8.74
CA ASP A 186 15.19 -23.25 7.70
C ASP A 186 14.88 -22.42 6.44
N VAL A 187 15.46 -21.23 6.33
CA VAL A 187 15.42 -20.45 5.07
C VAL A 187 16.28 -21.15 4.03
N ASP A 188 15.77 -21.23 2.79
CA ASP A 188 16.50 -21.84 1.68
C ASP A 188 17.96 -21.34 1.65
N PRO A 189 18.95 -22.24 1.80
CA PRO A 189 20.36 -21.88 1.83
C PRO A 189 20.84 -21.12 0.58
N THR A 190 20.18 -21.30 -0.57
CA THR A 190 20.52 -20.60 -1.81
C THR A 190 20.17 -19.11 -1.76
N LEU A 191 19.30 -18.69 -0.86
CA LEU A 191 18.93 -17.30 -0.65
C LEU A 191 19.93 -16.57 0.27
N MET A 192 20.72 -17.32 1.06
CA MET A 192 21.71 -16.70 1.96
C MET A 192 22.79 -15.98 1.15
N GLY A 193 23.11 -14.75 1.56
CA GLY A 193 24.01 -13.87 0.82
C GLY A 193 23.36 -13.12 -0.36
N THR A 194 22.05 -13.27 -0.57
CA THR A 194 21.31 -12.58 -1.64
C THR A 194 20.37 -11.48 -1.14
N PHE A 195 20.12 -11.40 0.16
CA PHE A 195 19.23 -10.38 0.70
C PHE A 195 19.88 -9.00 0.65
N SER A 196 19.17 -8.04 0.09
CA SER A 196 19.59 -6.63 0.07
C SER A 196 19.24 -5.92 1.38
N VAL A 197 18.21 -6.39 2.08
CA VAL A 197 17.78 -5.85 3.37
C VAL A 197 17.51 -7.01 4.34
N LEU A 198 18.00 -6.86 5.57
CA LEU A 198 17.60 -7.64 6.72
C LEU A 198 16.94 -6.67 7.71
N VAL A 199 15.70 -6.95 8.10
CA VAL A 199 14.92 -6.10 9.01
C VAL A 199 14.37 -6.92 10.17
N SER A 200 14.35 -6.34 11.37
CA SER A 200 13.73 -6.99 12.53
C SER A 200 13.32 -5.96 13.58
N ASN A 201 12.20 -6.23 14.23
CA ASN A 201 11.84 -5.68 15.54
C ASN A 201 11.93 -6.85 16.55
N PRO A 202 13.14 -7.22 17.01
CA PRO A 202 13.31 -8.37 17.91
C PRO A 202 12.88 -8.02 19.33
N PRO A 203 12.59 -9.01 20.19
CA PRO A 203 12.41 -8.76 21.62
C PRO A 203 13.67 -8.11 22.19
N TYR A 204 13.49 -6.99 22.88
CA TYR A 204 14.59 -6.14 23.36
C TYR A 204 14.41 -5.64 24.81
N ILE A 205 13.35 -6.04 25.51
CA ILE A 205 13.12 -5.64 26.90
C ILE A 205 13.97 -6.53 27.82
N PRO A 206 14.82 -5.97 28.71
CA PRO A 206 15.52 -6.77 29.69
C PRO A 206 14.55 -7.51 30.60
N THR A 207 14.86 -8.77 30.93
CA THR A 207 13.98 -9.66 31.72
C THR A 207 13.53 -9.03 33.03
N ASP A 208 14.40 -8.31 33.74
CA ASP A 208 14.07 -7.64 35.00
C ASP A 208 13.18 -6.40 34.82
N VAL A 209 13.31 -5.68 33.72
CA VAL A 209 12.46 -4.55 33.34
C VAL A 209 11.08 -5.05 32.92
N LEU A 210 11.01 -6.11 32.14
CA LEU A 210 9.75 -6.75 31.77
C LEU A 210 8.92 -7.15 32.99
N ALA A 211 9.60 -7.65 34.04
CA ALA A 211 8.93 -8.05 35.27
C ALA A 211 8.35 -6.90 36.08
N ARG A 212 8.98 -5.70 36.06
CA ARG A 212 8.72 -4.61 37.02
C ARG A 212 8.11 -3.34 36.40
N GLU A 213 8.46 -2.99 35.17
CA GLU A 213 8.20 -1.66 34.62
C GLU A 213 7.24 -1.65 33.42
N VAL A 214 7.00 -2.82 32.79
CA VAL A 214 6.10 -2.88 31.64
C VAL A 214 4.64 -2.79 32.10
N PRO A 215 3.80 -1.94 31.46
CA PRO A 215 2.39 -1.80 31.79
C PRO A 215 1.64 -3.13 31.78
N ALA A 216 0.68 -3.29 32.70
CA ALA A 216 -0.11 -4.52 32.83
C ALA A 216 -0.84 -4.88 31.52
N GLU A 217 -1.32 -3.90 30.79
CA GLU A 217 -1.98 -4.10 29.48
C GLU A 217 -1.07 -4.87 28.49
N VAL A 218 0.23 -4.59 28.47
CA VAL A 218 1.22 -5.29 27.62
C VAL A 218 1.59 -6.62 28.24
N LYS A 219 2.02 -6.61 29.52
CA LYS A 219 2.55 -7.79 30.20
C LYS A 219 1.54 -8.92 30.32
N ASP A 220 0.26 -8.60 30.58
CA ASP A 220 -0.77 -9.61 30.85
C ASP A 220 -1.44 -10.14 29.57
N HIS A 221 -1.26 -9.44 28.45
CA HIS A 221 -1.96 -9.77 27.20
C HIS A 221 -1.05 -10.12 26.03
N GLU A 222 0.14 -9.54 25.93
CA GLU A 222 1.07 -9.79 24.82
C GLU A 222 2.07 -10.93 25.18
N PRO A 223 2.57 -11.68 24.18
CA PRO A 223 3.42 -12.85 24.44
C PRO A 223 4.81 -12.43 24.95
N GLU A 224 5.26 -13.03 26.05
CA GLU A 224 6.58 -12.81 26.63
C GLU A 224 7.71 -13.05 25.62
N LEU A 225 7.55 -14.06 24.75
CA LEU A 225 8.50 -14.37 23.66
C LEU A 225 8.79 -13.18 22.73
N ALA A 226 7.82 -12.28 22.53
CA ALA A 226 7.98 -11.11 21.68
C ALA A 226 8.52 -9.88 22.45
N LEU A 227 8.67 -9.97 23.77
CA LEU A 227 9.05 -8.85 24.64
C LEU A 227 10.43 -9.07 25.26
N ASP A 228 10.71 -10.30 25.79
CA ASP A 228 11.91 -10.60 26.56
C ASP A 228 13.15 -10.71 25.66
N GLY A 229 14.03 -9.72 25.77
CA GLY A 229 15.32 -9.67 25.07
C GLY A 229 16.48 -10.31 25.84
N GLY A 230 16.21 -11.01 26.95
CA GLY A 230 17.24 -11.59 27.82
C GLY A 230 17.73 -10.63 28.90
N ALA A 231 18.83 -11.00 29.55
CA ALA A 231 19.32 -10.31 30.74
C ALA A 231 19.61 -8.82 30.54
N ASP A 232 20.15 -8.45 29.36
CA ASP A 232 20.48 -7.06 29.00
C ASP A 232 19.69 -6.56 27.76
N GLY A 233 18.62 -7.30 27.36
CA GLY A 233 17.79 -6.92 26.23
C GLY A 233 18.43 -7.07 24.84
N LEU A 234 19.62 -7.67 24.72
CA LEU A 234 20.38 -7.79 23.49
C LEU A 234 20.64 -9.22 23.02
N ASP A 235 20.02 -10.24 23.65
CA ASP A 235 20.33 -11.63 23.31
C ASP A 235 19.93 -11.98 21.87
N VAL A 236 18.74 -11.60 21.44
CA VAL A 236 18.27 -11.83 20.07
C VAL A 236 19.03 -10.94 19.07
N PHE A 237 19.30 -9.68 19.44
CA PHE A 237 20.13 -8.78 18.64
C PHE A 237 21.50 -9.39 18.30
N ARG A 238 22.22 -9.96 19.29
CA ARG A 238 23.53 -10.59 19.06
C ARG A 238 23.46 -11.72 18.04
N ARG A 239 22.43 -12.54 18.11
CA ARG A 239 22.21 -13.66 17.17
C ARG A 239 21.89 -13.15 15.76
N ILE A 240 21.10 -12.08 15.63
CA ILE A 240 20.83 -11.42 14.34
C ILE A 240 22.12 -10.80 13.80
N LEU A 241 22.93 -10.16 14.63
CA LEU A 241 24.20 -9.57 14.24
C LEU A 241 25.19 -10.63 13.70
N GLU A 242 25.22 -11.84 14.29
CA GLU A 242 26.01 -12.97 13.77
C GLU A 242 25.49 -13.52 12.44
N LEU A 243 24.17 -13.50 12.24
CA LEU A 243 23.50 -13.95 11.02
C LEU A 243 23.70 -12.98 9.84
N ALA A 244 23.60 -11.69 10.10
CA ALA A 244 23.49 -10.64 9.08
C ALA A 244 24.58 -10.68 8.01
N PRO A 245 25.89 -10.87 8.30
CA PRO A 245 26.92 -10.95 7.25
C PRO A 245 26.78 -12.14 6.31
N ARG A 246 26.09 -13.21 6.73
CA ARG A 246 25.84 -14.40 5.90
C ARG A 246 24.54 -14.27 5.09
N ALA A 247 23.58 -13.55 5.61
CA ALA A 247 22.27 -13.36 4.95
C ALA A 247 22.33 -12.25 3.89
N LEU A 248 23.02 -11.15 4.20
CA LEU A 248 23.08 -9.97 3.33
C LEU A 248 24.06 -10.16 2.16
N CYS A 249 23.72 -9.63 0.99
CA CYS A 249 24.66 -9.43 -0.10
C CYS A 249 25.67 -8.31 0.25
N PRO A 250 26.82 -8.21 -0.46
CA PRO A 250 27.70 -7.04 -0.34
C PRO A 250 26.94 -5.74 -0.58
N GLY A 251 27.12 -4.71 0.25
CA GLY A 251 26.37 -3.46 0.20
C GLY A 251 24.96 -3.54 0.75
N GLY A 252 24.50 -4.70 1.17
CA GLY A 252 23.17 -4.89 1.78
C GLY A 252 23.06 -4.24 3.15
N MET A 253 21.85 -3.96 3.59
CA MET A 253 21.54 -3.19 4.78
C MET A 253 20.82 -4.04 5.84
N MET A 254 21.26 -3.91 7.10
CA MET A 254 20.54 -4.36 8.29
C MET A 254 19.87 -3.16 8.94
N ALA A 255 18.56 -3.28 9.29
CA ALA A 255 17.81 -2.30 10.05
C ALA A 255 17.10 -2.99 11.21
N LEU A 256 17.33 -2.56 12.44
CA LEU A 256 16.80 -3.16 13.65
C LEU A 256 16.17 -2.11 14.57
N GLU A 257 14.96 -2.36 15.06
CA GLU A 257 14.38 -1.60 16.17
C GLU A 257 14.92 -2.15 17.48
N LEU A 258 15.34 -1.27 18.40
CA LEU A 258 15.85 -1.63 19.70
C LEU A 258 15.41 -0.61 20.75
N PHE A 259 15.54 -0.98 22.01
CA PHE A 259 15.29 -0.07 23.12
C PHE A 259 16.31 1.10 23.13
N GLU A 260 15.83 2.33 23.35
CA GLU A 260 16.62 3.55 23.26
C GLU A 260 17.92 3.52 24.10
N GLY A 261 17.87 2.90 25.26
CA GLY A 261 19.02 2.76 26.17
C GLY A 261 20.12 1.82 25.68
N HIS A 262 19.81 0.93 24.71
CA HIS A 262 20.74 -0.12 24.26
C HIS A 262 21.36 0.16 22.88
N LEU A 263 20.83 1.13 22.13
CA LEU A 263 21.29 1.43 20.76
C LEU A 263 22.76 1.82 20.68
N GLY A 264 23.28 2.55 21.68
CA GLY A 264 24.71 2.87 21.75
C GLY A 264 25.57 1.61 21.82
N GLN A 265 25.23 0.71 22.73
CA GLN A 265 25.93 -0.58 22.90
C GLN A 265 25.79 -1.48 21.66
N ALA A 266 24.60 -1.55 21.09
CA ALA A 266 24.35 -2.32 19.87
C ALA A 266 25.20 -1.79 18.68
N ALA A 267 25.30 -0.47 18.53
CA ALA A 267 26.14 0.16 17.51
C ALA A 267 27.62 -0.13 17.72
N GLU A 268 28.11 -0.12 18.96
CA GLU A 268 29.50 -0.48 19.30
C GLU A 268 29.79 -1.95 18.98
N LEU A 269 28.88 -2.87 19.37
CA LEU A 269 29.00 -4.30 19.04
C LEU A 269 29.04 -4.53 17.53
N THR A 270 28.17 -3.83 16.79
CA THR A 270 28.13 -3.91 15.32
C THR A 270 29.45 -3.43 14.70
N ARG A 271 29.99 -2.30 15.15
CA ARG A 271 31.31 -1.81 14.67
C ARG A 271 32.46 -2.74 15.03
N ALA A 272 32.42 -3.31 16.23
CA ALA A 272 33.45 -4.24 16.71
C ALA A 272 33.47 -5.56 15.93
N GLN A 273 32.31 -6.01 15.40
CA GLN A 273 32.24 -7.18 14.54
C GLN A 273 33.04 -6.99 13.23
N GLY A 274 33.10 -5.75 12.71
CA GLY A 274 33.73 -5.45 11.41
C GLY A 274 32.87 -5.85 10.20
N GLY A 275 33.33 -5.49 8.99
CA GLY A 275 32.62 -5.80 7.74
C GLY A 275 31.42 -4.87 7.44
N TRP A 276 31.29 -3.76 8.18
CA TRP A 276 30.25 -2.76 8.01
C TRP A 276 30.85 -1.43 7.52
N ALA A 277 30.44 -0.98 6.35
CA ALA A 277 30.86 0.30 5.76
C ALA A 277 30.26 1.51 6.50
N ARG A 278 29.07 1.34 7.08
CA ARG A 278 28.36 2.36 7.83
C ARG A 278 27.57 1.72 8.97
N VAL A 279 27.61 2.36 10.15
CA VAL A 279 26.77 2.01 11.31
C VAL A 279 26.26 3.30 11.91
N GLU A 280 24.97 3.48 11.91
CA GLU A 280 24.28 4.68 12.41
C GLU A 280 23.09 4.32 13.27
N VAL A 281 22.73 5.23 14.18
CA VAL A 281 21.52 5.17 14.98
C VAL A 281 20.58 6.27 14.49
N ARG A 282 19.34 5.93 14.23
CA ARG A 282 18.29 6.86 13.79
C ARG A 282 17.25 7.06 14.88
N GLU A 283 16.71 8.26 14.92
CA GLU A 283 15.65 8.65 15.84
C GLU A 283 14.27 8.36 15.24
N ASP A 284 13.31 8.12 16.13
CA ASP A 284 11.88 8.09 15.78
C ASP A 284 11.31 9.51 15.64
N LEU A 285 10.01 9.61 15.33
CA LEU A 285 9.32 10.90 15.17
C LEU A 285 9.25 11.73 16.48
N THR A 286 9.56 11.12 17.63
CA THR A 286 9.66 11.81 18.93
C THR A 286 11.07 12.22 19.29
N HIS A 287 12.01 12.11 18.34
CA HIS A 287 13.45 12.38 18.51
C HIS A 287 14.14 11.49 19.55
N ARG A 288 13.68 10.26 19.70
CA ARG A 288 14.34 9.24 20.53
C ARG A 288 15.08 8.25 19.64
N PRO A 289 16.32 7.87 20.02
CA PRO A 289 17.02 6.80 19.33
C PRO A 289 16.17 5.53 19.30
N ARG A 290 15.97 4.95 18.10
CA ARG A 290 15.09 3.80 17.95
C ARG A 290 15.61 2.74 16.98
N ILE A 291 16.26 3.15 15.91
CA ILE A 291 16.65 2.25 14.82
C ILE A 291 18.15 2.19 14.69
N LEU A 292 18.72 1.00 14.71
CA LEU A 292 20.08 0.72 14.29
C LEU A 292 20.11 0.36 12.81
N VAL A 293 20.86 1.10 12.01
CA VAL A 293 21.10 0.82 10.60
C VAL A 293 22.58 0.50 10.40
N ALA A 294 22.87 -0.62 9.74
CA ALA A 294 24.23 -0.99 9.35
C ALA A 294 24.27 -1.43 7.88
N VAL A 295 25.21 -0.90 7.10
CA VAL A 295 25.40 -1.26 5.69
C VAL A 295 26.66 -2.11 5.59
N ARG A 296 26.54 -3.31 5.00
CA ARG A 296 27.65 -4.23 4.80
C ARG A 296 28.68 -3.65 3.82
N GLU A 297 29.96 -3.92 4.06
CA GLU A 297 31.03 -3.57 3.11
C GLU A 297 30.82 -4.23 1.75
N GLY A 298 31.28 -3.54 0.70
CA GLY A 298 31.11 -3.95 -0.68
C GLY A 298 30.09 -3.10 -1.43
N GLN A 299 29.85 -3.44 -2.67
CA GLN A 299 28.84 -2.80 -3.51
C GLN A 299 27.66 -3.74 -3.70
N LEU A 300 26.48 -3.19 -3.70
CA LEU A 300 25.29 -3.93 -4.13
C LEU A 300 25.54 -4.57 -5.50
N PRO A 301 25.10 -5.81 -5.72
CA PRO A 301 25.28 -6.48 -7.00
C PRO A 301 24.76 -5.60 -8.13
N THR A 302 25.64 -5.17 -9.02
CA THR A 302 25.24 -4.56 -10.28
C THR A 302 24.97 -5.68 -11.25
N PHE A 303 23.71 -5.97 -11.49
CA PHE A 303 23.38 -6.69 -12.70
C PHE A 303 23.63 -5.76 -13.87
N SER A 304 24.32 -6.28 -14.90
CA SER A 304 24.69 -5.56 -16.11
C SER A 304 23.54 -4.67 -16.60
N PRO A 305 23.77 -3.41 -16.96
CA PRO A 305 22.70 -2.44 -17.12
C PRO A 305 21.81 -2.76 -18.32
N VAL A 306 20.70 -3.41 -18.09
CA VAL A 306 19.54 -3.32 -18.99
C VAL A 306 18.89 -1.92 -18.86
N ILE A 307 19.47 -1.00 -18.08
CA ILE A 307 18.99 0.38 -17.90
C ILE A 307 19.20 1.25 -19.15
N ALA A 308 20.11 0.91 -20.05
CA ALA A 308 20.28 1.65 -21.31
C ALA A 308 19.06 1.60 -22.23
N GLU A 309 18.07 0.74 -21.93
CA GLU A 309 16.91 0.52 -22.78
C GLU A 309 15.54 0.78 -22.12
N LYS A 310 15.47 1.28 -20.88
CA LYS A 310 14.15 1.61 -20.27
C LYS A 310 13.47 2.79 -20.96
N ILE A 311 14.23 3.69 -21.58
CA ILE A 311 13.69 4.81 -22.33
C ILE A 311 13.84 4.52 -23.80
N VAL A 312 12.71 4.28 -24.48
CA VAL A 312 12.67 4.07 -25.93
C VAL A 312 12.01 5.26 -26.60
N ARG A 313 12.64 5.77 -27.66
CA ARG A 313 12.06 6.83 -28.48
C ARG A 313 11.12 6.25 -29.51
N VAL A 314 10.03 6.95 -29.75
CA VAL A 314 9.04 6.60 -30.77
C VAL A 314 8.54 7.87 -31.46
N ASP A 315 8.25 7.79 -32.75
CA ASP A 315 7.38 8.78 -33.39
C ASP A 315 5.94 8.43 -33.02
N PRO A 316 5.21 9.28 -32.26
CA PRO A 316 3.85 8.97 -31.84
C PRO A 316 2.83 8.88 -32.98
N ASN A 317 3.16 9.42 -34.17
CA ASN A 317 2.32 9.41 -35.38
C ASN A 317 2.68 8.27 -36.35
N ASP A 318 3.89 7.68 -36.24
CA ASP A 318 4.34 6.53 -37.00
C ASP A 318 5.14 5.61 -36.09
N PRO A 319 4.46 4.93 -35.15
CA PRO A 319 5.13 4.18 -34.08
C PRO A 319 5.78 2.91 -34.61
N ASP A 320 7.06 2.71 -34.27
CA ASP A 320 7.80 1.48 -34.62
C ASP A 320 7.11 0.25 -34.02
N PRO A 321 6.72 -0.75 -34.83
CA PRO A 321 6.10 -1.99 -34.36
C PRO A 321 6.94 -2.75 -33.33
N ALA A 322 8.26 -2.61 -33.32
CA ALA A 322 9.12 -3.23 -32.32
C ALA A 322 8.94 -2.58 -30.94
N VAL A 323 8.78 -1.26 -30.90
CA VAL A 323 8.50 -0.53 -29.63
C VAL A 323 7.11 -0.88 -29.11
N ILE A 324 6.11 -1.01 -30.00
CA ILE A 324 4.74 -1.42 -29.64
C ILE A 324 4.75 -2.81 -29.02
N ARG A 325 5.34 -3.82 -29.69
CA ARG A 325 5.43 -5.18 -29.16
C ARG A 325 6.11 -5.23 -27.80
N ARG A 326 7.22 -4.50 -27.65
CA ARG A 326 7.94 -4.40 -26.38
C ARG A 326 7.07 -3.81 -25.26
N ALA A 327 6.36 -2.71 -25.54
CA ALA A 327 5.45 -2.10 -24.59
C ALA A 327 4.31 -3.07 -24.21
N ALA A 328 3.75 -3.79 -25.19
CA ALA A 328 2.73 -4.81 -24.93
C ALA A 328 3.25 -5.97 -24.09
N GLU A 329 4.48 -6.44 -24.32
CA GLU A 329 5.13 -7.49 -23.50
C GLU A 329 5.30 -7.04 -22.05
N VAL A 330 5.80 -5.82 -21.82
CA VAL A 330 5.94 -5.25 -20.47
C VAL A 330 4.57 -5.14 -19.78
N ALA A 331 3.54 -4.66 -20.49
CA ALA A 331 2.19 -4.57 -19.93
C ALA A 331 1.59 -5.95 -19.60
N ARG A 332 1.73 -6.95 -20.49
CA ARG A 332 1.26 -8.34 -20.25
C ARG A 332 1.96 -9.02 -19.09
N SER A 333 3.23 -8.71 -18.85
CA SER A 333 4.00 -9.23 -17.72
C SER A 333 3.71 -8.53 -16.38
N GLY A 334 2.72 -7.63 -16.32
CA GLY A 334 2.38 -6.88 -15.12
C GLY A 334 3.34 -5.72 -14.83
N GLY A 335 3.97 -5.16 -15.87
CA GLY A 335 4.85 -3.99 -15.76
C GLY A 335 4.10 -2.67 -15.91
N VAL A 336 4.70 -1.59 -15.37
CA VAL A 336 4.23 -0.22 -15.50
C VAL A 336 4.93 0.48 -16.65
N LEU A 337 4.12 1.06 -17.54
CA LEU A 337 4.57 1.88 -18.66
C LEU A 337 4.46 3.37 -18.33
N VAL A 338 5.39 4.17 -18.82
CA VAL A 338 5.15 5.60 -19.09
C VAL A 338 4.91 5.75 -20.57
N VAL A 339 3.77 6.33 -20.94
CA VAL A 339 3.35 6.44 -22.36
C VAL A 339 3.04 7.88 -22.75
N PRO A 340 3.41 8.27 -23.98
CA PRO A 340 3.03 9.57 -24.54
C PRO A 340 1.55 9.57 -24.92
N THR A 341 0.85 10.68 -24.67
CA THR A 341 -0.53 10.89 -25.13
C THR A 341 -0.66 12.27 -25.75
N ASP A 342 -1.80 12.54 -26.37
CA ASP A 342 -2.15 13.85 -26.90
C ASP A 342 -2.27 14.94 -25.82
N SER A 343 -2.55 14.58 -24.56
CA SER A 343 -2.78 15.52 -23.46
C SER A 343 -1.56 15.72 -22.56
N VAL A 344 -1.20 14.70 -21.78
CA VAL A 344 -0.05 14.66 -20.88
C VAL A 344 0.47 13.22 -20.80
N TYR A 345 1.72 13.01 -20.41
CA TYR A 345 2.25 11.67 -20.23
C TYR A 345 1.46 10.87 -19.19
N GLY A 346 1.24 9.60 -19.45
CA GLY A 346 0.50 8.68 -18.58
C GLY A 346 1.38 7.60 -17.97
N LEU A 347 1.14 7.26 -16.71
CA LEU A 347 1.51 5.99 -16.12
C LEU A 347 0.41 4.98 -16.43
N ALA A 348 0.73 3.85 -17.05
CA ALA A 348 -0.24 2.89 -17.53
C ALA A 348 0.16 1.44 -17.26
N CYS A 349 -0.84 0.56 -17.14
CA CYS A 349 -0.68 -0.89 -17.10
C CYS A 349 -1.84 -1.57 -17.84
N ALA A 350 -1.70 -2.86 -18.18
CA ALA A 350 -2.83 -3.62 -18.72
C ALA A 350 -3.97 -3.67 -17.69
N ALA A 351 -5.19 -3.43 -18.15
CA ALA A 351 -6.38 -3.39 -17.28
C ALA A 351 -6.98 -4.78 -17.08
N THR A 352 -6.17 -5.72 -16.65
CA THR A 352 -6.56 -7.10 -16.33
C THR A 352 -6.78 -7.29 -14.85
N ALA A 353 -7.60 -8.28 -14.47
CA ALA A 353 -7.84 -8.63 -13.08
C ALA A 353 -6.54 -8.97 -12.34
N GLU A 354 -6.43 -8.51 -11.10
CA GLU A 354 -5.31 -8.79 -10.19
C GLU A 354 -3.93 -8.37 -10.74
N ASN A 355 -3.87 -7.41 -11.67
CA ASN A 355 -2.61 -6.96 -12.23
C ASN A 355 -1.73 -6.26 -11.17
N PRO A 356 -0.52 -6.76 -10.88
CA PRO A 356 0.36 -6.17 -9.86
C PRO A 356 0.77 -4.72 -10.19
N ALA A 357 0.85 -4.37 -11.49
CA ALA A 357 1.16 -3.02 -11.93
C ALA A 357 0.08 -1.99 -11.53
N HIS A 358 -1.18 -2.41 -11.33
CA HIS A 358 -2.23 -1.53 -10.82
C HIS A 358 -1.82 -0.92 -9.48
N ARG A 359 -1.42 -1.74 -8.51
CA ARG A 359 -0.96 -1.27 -7.19
C ARG A 359 0.35 -0.49 -7.29
N LYS A 360 1.28 -0.93 -8.15
CA LYS A 360 2.56 -0.24 -8.38
C LYS A 360 2.36 1.20 -8.85
N ILE A 361 1.37 1.48 -9.70
CA ILE A 361 1.03 2.84 -10.13
C ILE A 361 0.65 3.73 -8.94
N PHE A 362 -0.17 3.23 -8.00
CA PHE A 362 -0.54 4.00 -6.81
C PHE A 362 0.65 4.25 -5.89
N SER A 363 1.54 3.26 -5.72
CA SER A 363 2.79 3.41 -4.98
C SER A 363 3.69 4.49 -5.59
N ILE A 364 3.95 4.43 -6.90
CA ILE A 364 4.74 5.44 -7.62
C ILE A 364 4.18 6.85 -7.40
N LYS A 365 2.86 6.99 -7.41
CA LYS A 365 2.18 8.29 -7.23
C LYS A 365 2.03 8.72 -5.77
N ARG A 366 2.33 7.87 -4.81
CA ARG A 366 2.02 8.08 -3.37
C ARG A 366 0.54 8.44 -3.17
N ARG A 367 -0.35 7.68 -3.79
CA ARG A 367 -1.80 7.93 -3.83
C ARG A 367 -2.55 6.75 -3.20
N GLU A 368 -3.66 7.03 -2.51
CA GLU A 368 -4.52 6.00 -1.93
C GLU A 368 -5.19 5.12 -2.99
N LEU A 369 -5.32 3.81 -2.70
CA LEU A 369 -6.00 2.83 -3.56
C LEU A 369 -7.53 3.02 -3.65
N SER A 370 -8.09 3.92 -2.85
CA SER A 370 -9.53 4.24 -2.86
C SER A 370 -10.07 4.88 -4.14
N GLN A 371 -9.16 5.32 -5.02
CA GLN A 371 -9.50 5.94 -6.30
C GLN A 371 -9.23 4.97 -7.44
N THR A 372 -10.14 4.87 -8.39
CA THR A 372 -9.97 4.03 -9.59
C THR A 372 -9.12 4.72 -10.66
N LEU A 373 -8.53 3.92 -11.55
CA LEU A 373 -7.79 4.40 -12.71
C LEU A 373 -8.71 4.47 -13.94
N PRO A 374 -8.77 5.63 -14.65
CA PRO A 374 -9.39 5.71 -15.97
C PRO A 374 -8.76 4.72 -16.95
N TRP A 375 -9.53 4.24 -17.92
CA TRP A 375 -9.04 3.35 -18.95
C TRP A 375 -8.85 4.06 -20.30
N PHE A 376 -7.73 3.78 -20.96
CA PHE A 376 -7.62 3.95 -22.39
C PHE A 376 -8.23 2.75 -23.09
N VAL A 377 -9.12 3.04 -24.02
CA VAL A 377 -9.84 2.04 -24.81
C VAL A 377 -9.69 2.36 -26.30
N SER A 378 -9.88 1.36 -27.16
CA SER A 378 -9.90 1.58 -28.61
C SER A 378 -11.00 2.57 -28.98
N ARG A 379 -10.71 3.41 -29.97
CA ARG A 379 -11.67 4.38 -30.51
C ARG A 379 -12.89 3.72 -31.14
N GLU A 380 -12.73 2.50 -31.66
CA GLU A 380 -13.81 1.73 -32.25
C GLU A 380 -14.32 0.69 -31.24
N GLY A 381 -15.59 0.81 -30.85
CA GLY A 381 -16.25 -0.17 -29.97
C GLY A 381 -15.82 -0.14 -28.49
N GLY A 382 -14.87 0.71 -28.11
CA GLY A 382 -14.36 0.73 -26.73
C GLY A 382 -15.39 1.22 -25.70
N LEU A 383 -16.24 2.17 -26.08
CA LEU A 383 -17.33 2.64 -25.21
C LEU A 383 -18.39 1.57 -25.01
N GLU A 384 -18.81 0.90 -26.08
CA GLU A 384 -19.85 -0.14 -26.10
C GLU A 384 -19.38 -1.42 -25.40
N ARG A 385 -18.09 -1.71 -25.47
CA ARG A 385 -17.50 -2.93 -24.86
C ARG A 385 -17.41 -2.82 -23.33
N TRP A 386 -17.06 -1.64 -22.81
CA TRP A 386 -16.72 -1.47 -21.41
C TRP A 386 -17.72 -0.61 -20.64
N GLY A 387 -18.63 0.08 -21.34
CA GLY A 387 -19.75 0.81 -20.76
C GLY A 387 -21.05 0.01 -20.78
N ALA A 388 -21.89 0.22 -19.77
CA ALA A 388 -23.25 -0.30 -19.70
C ALA A 388 -24.27 0.86 -19.67
N ASP A 389 -25.46 0.66 -20.25
CA ASP A 389 -26.55 1.63 -20.28
C ASP A 389 -26.08 3.03 -20.73
N VAL A 390 -25.23 3.10 -21.77
CA VAL A 390 -24.64 4.34 -22.27
C VAL A 390 -25.71 5.19 -22.94
N PRO A 391 -25.96 6.44 -22.51
CA PRO A 391 -26.99 7.29 -23.09
C PRO A 391 -26.60 7.81 -24.48
N ASP A 392 -27.59 8.09 -25.34
CA ASP A 392 -27.38 8.53 -26.72
C ASP A 392 -26.48 9.78 -26.86
N TYR A 393 -26.60 10.73 -25.93
CA TYR A 393 -25.74 11.92 -25.94
C TYR A 393 -24.25 11.59 -25.71
N ALA A 394 -23.95 10.52 -24.97
CA ALA A 394 -22.56 10.11 -24.78
C ALA A 394 -21.94 9.56 -26.08
N HIS A 395 -22.72 8.83 -26.89
CA HIS A 395 -22.31 8.42 -28.24
C HIS A 395 -22.09 9.62 -29.17
N GLU A 396 -22.90 10.69 -29.01
CA GLU A 396 -22.70 11.96 -29.73
C GLU A 396 -21.37 12.63 -29.35
N LEU A 397 -21.08 12.69 -28.03
CA LEU A 397 -19.81 13.25 -27.54
C LEU A 397 -18.60 12.45 -28.04
N VAL A 398 -18.68 11.10 -28.07
CA VAL A 398 -17.65 10.24 -28.65
C VAL A 398 -17.43 10.55 -30.13
N ARG A 399 -18.48 10.64 -30.94
CA ARG A 399 -18.36 10.97 -32.37
C ARG A 399 -17.70 12.32 -32.63
N ARG A 400 -17.85 13.30 -31.70
CA ARG A 400 -17.28 14.64 -31.84
C ARG A 400 -15.85 14.75 -31.32
N PHE A 401 -15.51 14.02 -30.26
CA PHE A 401 -14.30 14.29 -29.49
C PHE A 401 -13.37 13.08 -29.31
N TRP A 402 -13.73 11.89 -29.80
CA TRP A 402 -12.84 10.74 -29.85
C TRP A 402 -12.38 10.46 -31.30
N PRO A 403 -11.09 10.13 -31.47
CA PRO A 403 -10.03 10.09 -30.45
C PRO A 403 -9.63 11.50 -30.02
N GLY A 404 -9.37 11.68 -28.70
CA GLY A 404 -8.99 12.99 -28.18
C GLY A 404 -9.05 13.14 -26.65
N ALA A 405 -9.08 14.40 -26.20
CA ALA A 405 -8.94 14.75 -24.78
C ALA A 405 -10.29 14.74 -24.01
N LEU A 406 -11.21 13.84 -24.34
CA LEU A 406 -12.47 13.63 -23.62
C LEU A 406 -12.44 12.32 -22.85
N THR A 407 -12.70 12.38 -21.54
CA THR A 407 -12.91 11.22 -20.67
C THR A 407 -14.38 11.16 -20.25
N LEU A 408 -15.05 10.04 -20.50
CA LEU A 408 -16.44 9.81 -20.10
C LEU A 408 -16.49 8.88 -18.88
N VAL A 409 -17.24 9.25 -17.86
CA VAL A 409 -17.62 8.37 -16.75
C VAL A 409 -18.98 7.77 -17.09
N VAL A 410 -19.03 6.46 -17.22
CA VAL A 410 -20.23 5.68 -17.57
C VAL A 410 -20.41 4.55 -16.56
N ARG A 411 -21.60 3.90 -16.56
CA ARG A 411 -21.78 2.65 -15.83
C ARG A 411 -20.83 1.60 -16.37
N ALA A 412 -20.21 0.82 -15.47
CA ALA A 412 -19.27 -0.21 -15.85
C ALA A 412 -20.01 -1.44 -16.41
N ALA A 413 -19.49 -2.04 -17.48
CA ALA A 413 -19.94 -3.34 -17.95
C ALA A 413 -19.64 -4.44 -16.90
N ALA A 414 -20.41 -5.53 -16.93
CA ALA A 414 -20.37 -6.58 -15.89
C ALA A 414 -19.03 -7.33 -15.80
N ASP A 415 -18.24 -7.34 -16.85
CA ASP A 415 -16.94 -8.01 -16.95
C ASP A 415 -15.74 -7.08 -16.66
N VAL A 416 -15.97 -5.83 -16.28
CA VAL A 416 -14.91 -4.95 -15.76
C VAL A 416 -14.48 -5.44 -14.38
N PRO A 417 -13.18 -5.73 -14.14
CA PRO A 417 -12.72 -6.20 -12.84
C PRO A 417 -13.02 -5.21 -11.72
N PRO A 418 -13.43 -5.69 -10.53
CA PRO A 418 -13.93 -4.85 -9.43
C PRO A 418 -12.98 -3.73 -8.97
N GLU A 419 -11.66 -3.97 -9.03
CA GLU A 419 -10.62 -3.00 -8.65
C GLU A 419 -10.57 -1.75 -9.53
N TYR A 420 -11.18 -1.79 -10.71
CA TYR A 420 -11.28 -0.65 -11.63
C TYR A 420 -12.65 0.03 -11.61
N VAL A 421 -13.61 -0.54 -10.88
CA VAL A 421 -14.97 0.00 -10.78
C VAL A 421 -15.08 0.91 -9.58
N GLN A 422 -15.45 2.17 -9.80
CA GLN A 422 -15.83 3.07 -8.70
C GLN A 422 -17.18 2.61 -8.15
N PRO A 423 -17.27 2.18 -6.87
CA PRO A 423 -18.53 1.74 -6.30
C PRO A 423 -19.62 2.82 -6.37
N GLY A 424 -20.81 2.44 -6.77
CA GLY A 424 -21.97 3.35 -6.75
C GLY A 424 -22.37 3.74 -5.33
N VAL A 425 -23.05 4.86 -5.19
CA VAL A 425 -23.56 5.39 -3.93
C VAL A 425 -24.75 4.53 -3.43
N LEU A 426 -24.91 4.41 -2.12
CA LEU A 426 -26.07 3.77 -1.53
C LEU A 426 -27.28 4.71 -1.65
N GLY A 427 -28.31 4.30 -2.39
CA GLY A 427 -29.52 5.08 -2.57
C GLY A 427 -30.39 5.14 -1.30
N PRO A 428 -31.38 6.06 -1.25
CA PRO A 428 -32.30 6.19 -0.12
C PRO A 428 -33.15 4.94 0.12
N ASP A 429 -33.30 4.09 -0.88
CA ASP A 429 -34.00 2.81 -0.88
C ASP A 429 -33.15 1.64 -0.33
N GLY A 430 -31.91 1.91 0.06
CA GLY A 430 -30.95 0.90 0.54
C GLY A 430 -30.32 0.07 -0.57
N LEU A 431 -30.58 0.36 -1.84
CA LEU A 431 -29.93 -0.27 -2.98
C LEU A 431 -28.67 0.54 -3.38
N ARG A 432 -27.62 -0.18 -3.75
CA ARG A 432 -26.39 0.46 -4.27
C ARG A 432 -26.57 0.72 -5.75
N GLU A 433 -26.30 1.96 -6.18
CA GLU A 433 -26.25 2.29 -7.60
C GLU A 433 -25.19 1.43 -8.32
N PRO A 434 -25.35 1.15 -9.64
CA PRO A 434 -24.32 0.48 -10.43
C PRO A 434 -22.99 1.22 -10.35
N GLY A 435 -21.89 0.46 -10.30
CA GLY A 435 -20.56 1.03 -10.30
C GLY A 435 -20.21 1.70 -11.63
N THR A 436 -19.25 2.61 -11.60
CA THR A 436 -18.86 3.42 -12.76
C THR A 436 -17.41 3.20 -13.16
N ILE A 437 -17.10 3.48 -14.43
CA ILE A 437 -15.76 3.48 -15.00
C ILE A 437 -15.54 4.73 -15.84
N ALA A 438 -14.31 5.23 -15.85
CA ALA A 438 -13.91 6.35 -16.68
C ALA A 438 -13.16 5.84 -17.93
N LEU A 439 -13.67 6.14 -19.12
CA LEU A 439 -13.15 5.66 -20.42
C LEU A 439 -12.68 6.81 -21.28
N ARG A 440 -11.60 6.61 -22.04
CA ARG A 440 -11.08 7.56 -23.00
C ARG A 440 -10.42 6.85 -24.18
N ALA A 441 -10.65 7.32 -25.41
CA ALA A 441 -9.81 7.01 -26.57
C ALA A 441 -8.91 8.21 -26.87
N PRO A 442 -7.61 8.17 -26.49
CA PRO A 442 -6.71 9.31 -26.71
C PRO A 442 -6.35 9.48 -28.18
N GLY A 443 -6.06 10.73 -28.59
CA GLY A 443 -5.57 11.07 -29.94
C GLY A 443 -4.08 10.74 -30.09
N SER A 444 -3.74 9.45 -30.04
CA SER A 444 -2.36 8.94 -30.12
C SER A 444 -2.34 7.63 -30.90
N ASP A 445 -1.70 7.63 -32.06
CA ASP A 445 -1.55 6.42 -32.88
C ASP A 445 -0.71 5.37 -32.17
N PHE A 446 0.26 5.78 -31.33
CA PHE A 446 0.99 4.86 -30.46
C PHE A 446 0.07 4.11 -29.48
N ILE A 447 -0.84 4.81 -28.80
CA ILE A 447 -1.76 4.16 -27.85
C ILE A 447 -2.74 3.24 -28.57
N GLU A 448 -3.29 3.65 -29.70
CA GLU A 448 -4.20 2.81 -30.49
C GLU A 448 -3.50 1.52 -30.95
N ALA A 449 -2.27 1.64 -31.47
CA ALA A 449 -1.48 0.50 -31.88
C ALA A 449 -1.09 -0.41 -30.69
N LEU A 450 -0.80 0.16 -29.52
CA LEU A 450 -0.51 -0.59 -28.31
C LEU A 450 -1.75 -1.34 -27.80
N LEU A 451 -2.93 -0.73 -27.80
CA LEU A 451 -4.21 -1.38 -27.45
C LEU A 451 -4.52 -2.55 -28.39
N ALA A 452 -4.30 -2.35 -29.71
CA ALA A 452 -4.51 -3.40 -30.70
C ALA A 452 -3.55 -4.59 -30.52
N GLU A 453 -2.27 -4.32 -30.24
CA GLU A 453 -1.26 -5.36 -29.97
C GLU A 453 -1.51 -6.06 -28.63
N LEU A 454 -1.91 -5.32 -27.59
CA LEU A 454 -2.15 -5.85 -26.25
C LEU A 454 -3.42 -6.71 -26.20
N GLY A 455 -4.48 -6.29 -26.90
CA GLY A 455 -5.80 -6.92 -26.89
C GLY A 455 -6.65 -6.60 -25.66
N GLU A 456 -6.15 -5.75 -24.76
CA GLU A 456 -6.76 -5.33 -23.49
C GLU A 456 -6.69 -3.81 -23.34
N PRO A 457 -7.60 -3.18 -22.55
CA PRO A 457 -7.49 -1.77 -22.20
C PRO A 457 -6.24 -1.47 -21.38
N LEU A 458 -5.87 -0.19 -21.29
CA LEU A 458 -4.82 0.30 -20.41
C LEU A 458 -5.42 1.11 -19.26
N ALA A 459 -5.30 0.64 -18.04
CA ALA A 459 -5.58 1.45 -16.85
C ALA A 459 -4.45 2.49 -16.68
N GLN A 460 -4.81 3.77 -16.51
CA GLN A 460 -3.83 4.83 -16.56
C GLN A 460 -4.12 6.00 -15.61
N THR A 461 -3.10 6.79 -15.35
CA THR A 461 -3.18 8.10 -14.68
C THR A 461 -2.06 8.99 -15.18
N SER A 462 -2.14 10.32 -14.97
CA SER A 462 -1.07 11.24 -15.36
C SER A 462 0.28 10.87 -14.73
N ALA A 463 1.38 11.01 -15.49
CA ALA A 463 2.74 10.68 -15.05
C ALA A 463 3.33 11.84 -14.22
N ASN A 464 2.84 11.98 -12.97
CA ASN A 464 3.31 12.93 -11.97
C ASN A 464 3.21 12.35 -10.57
N LEU A 465 4.03 12.83 -9.66
CA LEU A 465 3.84 12.61 -8.22
C LEU A 465 2.60 13.38 -7.73
N HIS A 466 1.94 12.88 -6.69
CA HIS A 466 0.74 13.52 -6.15
C HIS A 466 1.00 15.00 -5.79
N GLY A 467 0.11 15.88 -6.21
CA GLY A 467 0.24 17.34 -5.99
C GLY A 467 1.20 18.08 -6.93
N HIS A 468 1.91 17.39 -7.84
CA HIS A 468 2.78 18.01 -8.82
C HIS A 468 2.10 18.14 -10.19
N PRO A 469 2.54 19.07 -11.06
CA PRO A 469 2.06 19.17 -12.45
C PRO A 469 2.32 17.85 -13.22
N ALA A 470 1.43 17.51 -14.14
CA ALA A 470 1.62 16.39 -15.04
C ALA A 470 2.73 16.70 -16.06
N ALA A 471 3.61 15.70 -16.33
CA ALA A 471 4.66 15.84 -17.32
C ALA A 471 4.07 15.94 -18.74
N THR A 472 4.55 16.87 -19.53
CA THR A 472 4.19 17.04 -20.95
C THR A 472 5.22 16.46 -21.90
N SER A 473 6.38 16.04 -21.38
CA SER A 473 7.44 15.34 -22.11
C SER A 473 8.15 14.32 -21.22
N ALA A 474 8.83 13.35 -21.82
CA ALA A 474 9.65 12.39 -21.06
C ALA A 474 10.80 13.08 -20.29
N ALA A 475 11.27 14.24 -20.75
CA ALA A 475 12.31 15.01 -20.07
C ALA A 475 11.84 15.54 -18.71
N GLU A 476 10.56 15.95 -18.60
CA GLU A 476 9.94 16.53 -17.41
C GLU A 476 9.53 15.50 -16.36
N LEU A 477 9.56 14.21 -16.68
CA LEU A 477 9.24 13.15 -15.74
C LEU A 477 10.15 13.22 -14.51
N ALA A 478 9.55 13.14 -13.32
CA ALA A 478 10.29 13.04 -12.09
C ALA A 478 11.27 11.85 -12.13
N PRO A 479 12.50 11.98 -11.60
CA PRO A 479 13.48 10.89 -11.59
C PRO A 479 12.94 9.60 -11.00
N GLN A 480 12.11 9.68 -9.96
CA GLN A 480 11.44 8.56 -9.32
C GLN A 480 10.54 7.80 -10.31
N ILE A 481 9.72 8.50 -11.10
CA ILE A 481 8.85 7.87 -12.09
C ILE A 481 9.67 7.12 -13.14
N LYS A 482 10.77 7.73 -13.62
CA LYS A 482 11.69 7.07 -14.59
C LYS A 482 12.35 5.82 -14.00
N ALA A 483 12.70 5.86 -12.71
CA ALA A 483 13.34 4.73 -12.04
C ALA A 483 12.36 3.57 -11.81
N GLU A 484 11.14 3.87 -11.38
CA GLU A 484 10.15 2.88 -10.96
C GLU A 484 9.30 2.32 -12.11
N ALA A 485 9.13 3.03 -13.23
CA ALA A 485 8.51 2.50 -14.42
C ALA A 485 9.37 1.38 -15.06
N ASP A 486 8.73 0.38 -15.63
CA ASP A 486 9.41 -0.74 -16.28
C ASP A 486 9.80 -0.41 -17.73
N LEU A 487 9.05 0.50 -18.37
CA LEU A 487 9.38 1.07 -19.69
C LEU A 487 8.90 2.51 -19.75
N VAL A 488 9.73 3.40 -20.28
CA VAL A 488 9.38 4.79 -20.61
C VAL A 488 9.41 4.96 -22.14
N VAL A 489 8.29 5.26 -22.74
CA VAL A 489 8.19 5.55 -24.16
C VAL A 489 8.26 7.06 -24.34
N ASP A 490 9.33 7.55 -24.97
CA ASP A 490 9.55 8.96 -25.26
C ASP A 490 9.03 9.29 -26.67
N GLY A 491 7.83 9.85 -26.72
CA GLY A 491 7.19 10.33 -27.96
C GLY A 491 7.37 11.83 -28.20
N GLY A 492 8.28 12.49 -27.48
CA GLY A 492 8.42 13.95 -27.54
C GLY A 492 7.34 14.70 -26.74
N PRO A 493 7.18 16.00 -26.96
CA PRO A 493 6.19 16.81 -26.24
C PRO A 493 4.74 16.44 -26.61
N ALA A 494 3.87 16.38 -25.59
CA ALA A 494 2.44 16.19 -25.79
C ALA A 494 1.82 17.38 -26.54
N SER A 495 0.95 17.10 -27.52
CA SER A 495 0.45 18.12 -28.43
C SER A 495 -0.46 19.16 -27.76
N LEU A 496 -1.27 18.77 -26.78
CA LEU A 496 -2.20 19.66 -26.08
C LEU A 496 -1.60 20.24 -24.79
N ALA A 497 -0.74 19.50 -24.10
CA ALA A 497 -0.12 19.86 -22.82
C ALA A 497 -1.13 20.26 -21.71
N VAL A 498 -2.39 19.83 -21.84
CA VAL A 498 -3.49 20.09 -20.90
C VAL A 498 -4.23 18.79 -20.63
N PRO A 499 -4.61 18.48 -19.37
CA PRO A 499 -5.37 17.27 -19.04
C PRO A 499 -6.71 17.19 -19.77
N SER A 500 -7.26 15.98 -19.91
CA SER A 500 -8.57 15.73 -20.52
C SER A 500 -9.71 16.37 -19.72
N THR A 501 -10.78 16.77 -20.41
CA THR A 501 -12.06 17.11 -19.79
C THR A 501 -12.77 15.82 -19.38
N ILE A 502 -13.35 15.79 -18.17
CA ILE A 502 -14.05 14.62 -17.63
C ILE A 502 -15.54 14.94 -17.51
N VAL A 503 -16.37 14.10 -18.13
CA VAL A 503 -17.83 14.23 -18.16
C VAL A 503 -18.46 12.99 -17.56
N ASP A 504 -19.33 13.20 -16.60
CA ASP A 504 -20.21 12.16 -16.05
C ASP A 504 -21.43 11.98 -16.97
N CYS A 505 -21.54 10.78 -17.51
CA CYS A 505 -22.63 10.36 -18.42
C CYS A 505 -23.53 9.28 -17.76
N THR A 506 -23.60 9.19 -16.45
CA THR A 506 -24.47 8.24 -15.75
C THR A 506 -25.91 8.74 -15.59
N GLY A 507 -26.12 10.06 -15.74
CA GLY A 507 -27.40 10.73 -15.63
C GLY A 507 -28.09 10.99 -16.97
N PRO A 508 -29.28 11.64 -16.96
CA PRO A 508 -30.03 11.96 -18.17
C PRO A 508 -29.42 13.08 -19.04
N THR A 509 -28.48 13.83 -18.48
CA THR A 509 -27.74 14.91 -19.16
C THR A 509 -26.27 14.88 -18.76
N PRO A 510 -25.33 15.34 -19.64
CA PRO A 510 -23.93 15.37 -19.31
C PRO A 510 -23.63 16.33 -18.15
N ARG A 511 -22.75 15.92 -17.24
CA ARG A 511 -22.28 16.74 -16.13
C ARG A 511 -20.76 16.80 -16.15
N ILE A 512 -20.20 17.99 -16.24
CA ILE A 512 -18.75 18.18 -16.23
C ILE A 512 -18.21 17.98 -14.80
N LEU A 513 -17.33 17.00 -14.64
CA LEU A 513 -16.61 16.75 -13.38
C LEU A 513 -15.31 17.55 -13.31
N ARG A 514 -14.65 17.73 -14.45
CA ARG A 514 -13.42 18.51 -14.57
C ARG A 514 -13.33 19.09 -15.97
N GLU A 515 -13.17 20.40 -16.09
CA GLU A 515 -12.82 21.05 -17.35
C GLU A 515 -11.32 20.89 -17.63
N GLY A 516 -10.97 20.61 -18.86
CA GLY A 516 -9.61 20.39 -19.34
C GLY A 516 -9.44 20.95 -20.75
N ALA A 517 -8.85 20.18 -21.66
CA ALA A 517 -8.56 20.65 -23.03
C ALA A 517 -9.82 20.95 -23.85
N ILE A 518 -10.97 20.40 -23.54
CA ILE A 518 -12.25 20.70 -24.20
C ILE A 518 -13.07 21.62 -23.30
N PRO A 519 -13.44 22.83 -23.74
CA PRO A 519 -14.25 23.75 -22.96
C PRO A 519 -15.64 23.21 -22.66
N ALA A 520 -16.19 23.59 -21.51
CA ALA A 520 -17.53 23.17 -21.07
C ALA A 520 -18.63 23.57 -22.10
N ALA A 521 -18.50 24.75 -22.71
CA ALA A 521 -19.44 25.25 -23.71
C ALA A 521 -19.52 24.39 -24.98
N ASP A 522 -18.52 23.57 -25.26
CA ASP A 522 -18.52 22.69 -26.44
C ASP A 522 -19.18 21.34 -26.14
N ILE A 523 -19.41 21.02 -24.85
CA ILE A 523 -19.98 19.76 -24.37
C ILE A 523 -21.47 19.91 -23.99
N LEU A 524 -21.83 21.03 -23.35
CA LEU A 524 -23.17 21.33 -22.86
C LEU A 524 -23.98 22.08 -23.94
#